data_f0a2cc4060577535a76b31673442cfc6
#
_entry.id   f0a2cc4060577535a76b31673442cfc6
#
_cell.length_a   1.000
_cell.length_b   1.000
_cell.length_c   1.000
_cell.angle_alpha   90.00
_cell.angle_beta   90.00
_cell.angle_gamma   90.00
#
_symmetry.space_group_name_H-M   'P 1'
#
loop_
_entity.id
_entity.type
_entity.pdbx_description
1 polymer ?
#
loop_
_entity_poly.entity_id
_entity_poly.type
_entity_poly.pdbx_seq_one_letter_code
_entity_poly.pdbx_strand_id
1 'polypeptide(L)'
;MHSECRDETVYLSGEVTVSTVTAPLFRAYCQQLGYLKNSPAPAIDFSGVSQADSVCISLMAVAKRSRPEAAWVFRGLPAGVAALAELYEVGGWITS
;
A
#
# COMPACT_ATOMS: atom_id res chain seq x y z
N MET A 1 11.04 -1.67 5.65
CA MET A 1 9.98 -2.17 4.74
C MET A 1 10.60 -3.06 3.68
N HIS A 2 9.99 -4.19 3.42
CA HIS A 2 10.31 -5.04 2.27
C HIS A 2 9.09 -5.04 1.34
N SER A 3 9.33 -4.94 0.04
CA SER A 3 8.26 -4.97 -0.95
C SER A 3 8.59 -5.96 -2.06
N GLU A 4 7.58 -6.72 -2.50
CA GLU A 4 7.73 -7.72 -3.54
C GLU A 4 6.49 -7.69 -4.41
N CYS A 5 6.67 -7.70 -5.73
CA CYS A 5 5.55 -7.70 -6.66
C CYS A 5 5.43 -9.07 -7.31
N ARG A 6 4.27 -9.71 -7.17
CA ARG A 6 3.93 -10.95 -7.84
C ARG A 6 2.41 -11.12 -7.91
N ASP A 7 1.94 -11.81 -8.93
CA ASP A 7 0.51 -12.13 -9.10
C ASP A 7 -0.39 -10.89 -9.00
N GLU A 8 0.03 -9.80 -9.66
CA GLU A 8 -0.72 -8.53 -9.70
C GLU A 8 -0.90 -7.90 -8.31
N THR A 9 0.01 -8.22 -7.37
CA THR A 9 -0.05 -7.73 -6.01
C THR A 9 1.33 -7.28 -5.57
N VAL A 10 1.40 -6.14 -4.86
CA VAL A 10 2.60 -5.73 -4.14
C VAL A 10 2.44 -6.18 -2.69
N TYR A 11 3.33 -7.05 -2.23
CA TYR A 11 3.33 -7.55 -0.86
C TYR A 11 4.31 -6.73 -0.03
N LEU A 12 3.81 -6.08 1.01
CA LEU A 12 4.63 -5.31 1.95
C LEU A 12 4.82 -6.11 3.23
N SER A 13 6.00 -6.04 3.82
CA SER A 13 6.30 -6.75 5.06
C SER A 13 7.28 -5.97 5.92
N GLY A 14 7.38 -6.36 7.20
CA GLY A 14 8.24 -5.73 8.18
C GLY A 14 7.63 -4.44 8.73
N GLU A 15 8.48 -3.55 9.21
CA GLU A 15 8.03 -2.25 9.71
C GLU A 15 7.79 -1.29 8.54
N VAL A 16 6.61 -0.72 8.48
CA VAL A 16 6.21 0.26 7.46
C VAL A 16 5.85 1.55 8.19
N THR A 17 6.87 2.32 8.50
CA THR A 17 6.75 3.55 9.28
C THR A 17 7.55 4.67 8.60
N VAL A 18 7.34 5.89 9.06
CA VAL A 18 8.07 7.06 8.53
C VAL A 18 9.59 6.88 8.69
N SER A 19 10.03 6.10 9.68
CA SER A 19 11.46 5.86 9.92
C SER A 19 12.05 4.76 9.05
N THR A 20 11.22 3.84 8.53
CA THR A 20 11.70 2.66 7.80
C THR A 20 11.50 2.76 6.29
N VAL A 21 10.58 3.61 5.82
CA VAL A 21 10.35 3.79 4.39
C VAL A 21 11.31 4.88 3.89
N THR A 22 12.52 4.45 3.53
CA THR A 22 13.56 5.33 3.00
C THR A 22 13.27 5.68 1.54
N ALA A 23 13.99 6.68 1.01
CA ALA A 23 13.82 7.07 -0.39
C ALA A 23 14.08 5.92 -1.38
N PRO A 24 15.15 5.10 -1.23
CA PRO A 24 15.35 3.96 -2.12
C PRO A 24 14.22 2.93 -2.04
N LEU A 25 13.70 2.66 -0.85
CA LEU A 25 12.60 1.71 -0.68
C LEU A 25 11.31 2.26 -1.29
N PHE A 26 11.06 3.55 -1.13
CA PHE A 26 9.91 4.19 -1.75
C PHE A 26 9.98 4.13 -3.28
N ARG A 27 11.17 4.37 -3.84
CA ARG A 27 11.37 4.26 -5.29
C ARG A 27 11.11 2.85 -5.79
N ALA A 28 11.58 1.83 -5.05
CA ALA A 28 11.33 0.43 -5.41
C ALA A 28 9.82 0.13 -5.40
N TYR A 29 9.12 0.64 -4.40
CA TYR A 29 7.67 0.50 -4.32
C TYR A 29 6.98 1.13 -5.54
N CYS A 30 7.38 2.35 -5.92
CA CYS A 30 6.81 3.02 -7.09
C CYS A 30 7.07 2.26 -8.38
N GLN A 31 8.26 1.68 -8.54
CA GLN A 31 8.57 0.83 -9.70
C GLN A 31 7.66 -0.38 -9.74
N GLN A 32 7.40 -0.99 -8.60
CA GLN A 32 6.52 -2.16 -8.52
C GLN A 32 5.08 -1.80 -8.87
N LEU A 33 4.61 -0.62 -8.50
CA LEU A 33 3.30 -0.15 -8.94
C LEU A 33 3.23 -0.09 -10.47
N GLY A 34 4.33 0.28 -11.13
CA GLY A 34 4.40 0.30 -12.59
C GLY A 34 4.23 -1.07 -13.23
N TYR A 35 4.61 -2.15 -12.55
CA TYR A 35 4.40 -3.51 -13.05
C TYR A 35 2.92 -3.92 -13.06
N LEU A 36 2.08 -3.18 -12.35
CA LEU A 36 0.65 -3.46 -12.25
C LEU A 36 -0.18 -2.65 -13.26
N LYS A 37 0.45 -1.94 -14.18
CA LYS A 37 -0.23 -0.98 -15.05
C LYS A 37 -1.31 -1.58 -15.95
N ASN A 38 -1.23 -2.88 -16.23
CA ASN A 38 -2.21 -3.59 -17.06
C ASN A 38 -3.21 -4.40 -16.25
N SER A 39 -3.11 -4.34 -14.93
CA SER A 39 -3.95 -5.15 -14.06
C SER A 39 -5.31 -4.47 -13.85
N PRO A 40 -6.43 -5.17 -14.07
CA PRO A 40 -7.75 -4.54 -13.84
C PRO A 40 -8.05 -4.29 -12.37
N ALA A 41 -7.50 -5.13 -11.48
CA ALA A 41 -7.73 -5.01 -10.04
C ALA A 41 -6.42 -5.20 -9.29
N PRO A 42 -5.48 -4.23 -9.41
CA PRO A 42 -4.21 -4.34 -8.72
C PRO A 42 -4.40 -4.29 -7.21
N ALA A 43 -3.53 -4.97 -6.47
CA ALA A 43 -3.66 -5.07 -5.03
C ALA A 43 -2.36 -4.74 -4.32
N ILE A 44 -2.49 -4.24 -3.08
CA ILE A 44 -1.39 -4.10 -2.14
C ILE A 44 -1.76 -4.86 -0.89
N ASP A 45 -0.90 -5.77 -0.48
CA ASP A 45 -1.13 -6.65 0.67
C ASP A 45 -0.24 -6.23 1.83
N PHE A 46 -0.86 -5.85 2.93
CA PHE A 46 -0.20 -5.38 4.15
C PHE A 46 -0.12 -6.48 5.22
N SER A 47 -0.54 -7.71 4.92
CA SER A 47 -0.64 -8.75 5.96
C SER A 47 0.70 -9.10 6.60
N GLY A 48 1.82 -8.88 5.90
CA GLY A 48 3.16 -9.12 6.45
C GLY A 48 3.72 -7.95 7.27
N VAL A 49 2.96 -6.86 7.40
CA VAL A 49 3.43 -5.65 8.10
C VAL A 49 3.35 -5.88 9.61
N SER A 50 4.50 -5.75 10.29
CA SER A 50 4.60 -5.97 11.73
C SER A 50 4.35 -4.71 12.54
N GLN A 51 4.74 -3.55 12.02
CA GLN A 51 4.48 -2.23 12.62
C GLN A 51 4.14 -1.25 11.52
N ALA A 52 3.22 -0.34 11.80
CA ALA A 52 2.73 0.60 10.79
C ALA A 52 2.34 1.92 11.43
N ASP A 53 2.47 3.00 10.67
CA ASP A 53 1.96 4.32 11.03
C ASP A 53 1.26 4.93 9.81
N SER A 54 1.03 6.24 9.86
CA SER A 54 0.31 6.95 8.80
C SER A 54 1.00 6.88 7.43
N VAL A 55 2.26 6.45 7.35
CA VAL A 55 2.94 6.30 6.06
C VAL A 55 2.23 5.26 5.18
N CYS A 56 1.54 4.29 5.79
CA CYS A 56 0.74 3.33 5.02
C CYS A 56 -0.37 4.03 4.23
N ILE A 57 -0.98 5.05 4.82
CA ILE A 57 -2.00 5.85 4.12
C ILE A 57 -1.37 6.55 2.91
N SER A 58 -0.16 7.09 3.09
CA SER A 58 0.57 7.73 1.99
C SER A 58 0.87 6.75 0.86
N LEU A 59 1.26 5.53 1.19
CA LEU A 59 1.52 4.50 0.18
C LEU A 59 0.26 4.15 -0.59
N MET A 60 -0.88 4.06 0.09
CA MET A 60 -2.17 3.83 -0.56
C MET A 60 -2.54 5.00 -1.49
N ALA A 61 -2.31 6.23 -1.04
CA ALA A 61 -2.58 7.42 -1.85
C ALA A 61 -1.72 7.44 -3.11
N VAL A 62 -0.44 7.08 -3.00
CA VAL A 62 0.47 7.01 -4.15
C VAL A 62 -0.03 5.99 -5.16
N ALA A 63 -0.48 4.81 -4.69
CA ALA A 63 -1.05 3.79 -5.56
C ALA A 63 -2.27 4.32 -6.32
N LYS A 64 -3.21 4.93 -5.61
CA LYS A 64 -4.42 5.49 -6.22
C LYS A 64 -4.10 6.57 -7.24
N ARG A 65 -3.09 7.40 -6.97
CA ARG A 65 -2.66 8.43 -7.92
C ARG A 65 -1.99 7.85 -9.16
N SER A 66 -1.29 6.74 -9.01
CA SER A 66 -0.60 6.11 -10.14
C SER A 66 -1.58 5.59 -11.19
N ARG A 67 -2.75 5.12 -10.73
CA ARG A 67 -3.83 4.65 -11.61
C ARG A 67 -5.17 4.95 -10.98
N PRO A 68 -5.69 6.18 -11.13
CA PRO A 68 -6.97 6.55 -10.50
C PRO A 68 -8.16 5.72 -10.99
N GLU A 69 -8.09 5.20 -12.23
CA GLU A 69 -9.15 4.41 -12.85
C GLU A 69 -9.17 2.95 -12.42
N ALA A 70 -8.10 2.47 -11.78
CA ALA A 70 -8.02 1.06 -11.40
C ALA A 70 -8.84 0.76 -10.15
N ALA A 71 -9.32 -0.47 -10.06
CA ALA A 71 -10.05 -0.96 -8.89
C ALA A 71 -9.06 -1.50 -7.85
N TRP A 72 -8.30 -0.61 -7.23
CA TRP A 72 -7.32 -0.97 -6.23
C TRP A 72 -7.92 -1.74 -5.07
N VAL A 73 -7.21 -2.78 -4.62
CA VAL A 73 -7.57 -3.59 -3.46
C VAL A 73 -6.46 -3.46 -2.43
N PHE A 74 -6.78 -3.03 -1.22
CA PHE A 74 -5.83 -2.92 -0.12
C PHE A 74 -6.20 -3.96 0.94
N ARG A 75 -5.35 -4.99 1.09
CA ARG A 75 -5.65 -6.15 1.93
C ARG A 75 -4.77 -6.19 3.17
N GLY A 76 -5.33 -6.73 4.25
CA GLY A 76 -4.57 -7.05 5.45
C GLY A 76 -4.05 -5.85 6.21
N LEU A 77 -4.72 -4.69 6.13
CA LEU A 77 -4.29 -3.50 6.86
C LEU A 77 -4.30 -3.75 8.36
N PRO A 78 -3.23 -3.36 9.08
CA PRO A 78 -3.26 -3.37 10.53
C PRO A 78 -4.41 -2.52 11.07
N ALA A 79 -5.00 -2.94 12.20
CA ALA A 79 -6.17 -2.27 12.76
C ALA A 79 -5.92 -0.78 13.04
N GLY A 80 -4.73 -0.42 13.50
CA GLY A 80 -4.39 0.98 13.74
C GLY A 80 -4.38 1.82 12.48
N VAL A 81 -3.93 1.26 11.35
CA VAL A 81 -3.95 1.94 10.07
C VAL A 81 -5.38 2.09 9.54
N ALA A 82 -6.20 1.06 9.72
CA ALA A 82 -7.60 1.13 9.34
C ALA A 82 -8.32 2.25 10.10
N ALA A 83 -8.04 2.41 11.39
CA ALA A 83 -8.59 3.49 12.19
C ALA A 83 -8.11 4.87 11.69
N LEU A 84 -6.83 4.98 11.33
CA LEU A 84 -6.30 6.22 10.74
C LEU A 84 -6.95 6.53 9.40
N ALA A 85 -7.20 5.51 8.58
CA ALA A 85 -7.86 5.68 7.30
C ALA A 85 -9.26 6.28 7.46
N GLU A 86 -10.00 5.83 8.47
CA GLU A 86 -11.30 6.42 8.80
C GLU A 86 -11.15 7.89 9.17
N LEU A 87 -10.15 8.21 10.01
CA LEU A 87 -9.90 9.57 10.46
C LEU A 87 -9.57 10.51 9.29
N TYR A 88 -8.84 10.01 8.30
CA TYR A 88 -8.47 10.79 7.11
C TYR A 88 -9.51 10.70 5.99
N GLU A 89 -10.67 10.13 6.27
CA GLU A 89 -11.79 9.99 5.30
C GLU A 89 -11.41 9.17 4.07
N VAL A 90 -10.49 8.23 4.23
CA VAL A 90 -10.10 7.32 3.14
C VAL A 90 -10.51 5.87 3.44
N GLY A 91 -11.41 5.68 4.41
CA GLY A 91 -11.87 4.34 4.78
C GLY A 91 -12.51 3.57 3.63
N GLY A 92 -13.12 4.26 2.67
CA GLY A 92 -13.70 3.65 1.49
C GLY A 92 -12.70 2.99 0.55
N TRP A 93 -11.40 3.22 0.73
CA TRP A 93 -10.35 2.57 -0.06
C TRP A 93 -10.07 1.15 0.43
N ILE A 94 -10.49 0.82 1.64
CA ILE A 94 -10.19 -0.47 2.28
C ILE A 94 -11.26 -1.47 1.89
N THR A 95 -10.84 -2.61 1.33
CA THR A 95 -11.74 -3.61 0.78
C THR A 95 -11.76 -4.93 1.55
N SER A 96 -11.02 -5.03 2.63
CA SER A 96 -11.00 -6.30 3.39
C SER A 96 -10.98 -6.10 4.88
#